data_0d3cdad77adda64be216dcd8d4c5b367
#
_entry.id   0d3cdad77adda64be216dcd8d4c5b367
#
_cell.length_a   1.000
_cell.length_b   1.000
_cell.length_c   1.000
_cell.angle_alpha   90.00
_cell.angle_beta   90.00
_cell.angle_gamma   90.00
#
_symmetry.space_group_name_H-M   'P 1'
#
loop_
_entity.id
_entity.type
_entity.pdbx_description
1 polymer ?
#
loop_
_entity_poly.entity_id
_entity_poly.type
_entity_poly.pdbx_seq_one_letter_code
_entity_poly.pdbx_strand_id
1 'polypeptide(L)'
;MEETKQTPETEAPDTEAKAAEAEAPDTEKKEKKDKKFFHRDQKELEAAKAQLAEKENQYLRLYAEYENFRKRSEKEKTDCYNSAYGDALTAFLPLIDSMTQAMQFSPEDEGIKALAKQLSDILTKLNITEIESDGAQFDPNVHNAIMHEENPEVGENVIIQTFQKGYKRGDKVLRCAMVKVAN
;
A
#
# COMPACT_ATOMS: atom_id res chain seq x y z
N MET A 1 14.52 -44.91 -18.59
CA MET A 1 14.19 -46.11 -17.84
C MET A 1 12.78 -45.90 -17.34
N GLU A 2 11.71 -46.18 -18.15
CA GLU A 2 11.15 -47.54 -18.35
C GLU A 2 10.84 -48.14 -16.98
N GLU A 3 9.64 -48.50 -16.66
CA GLU A 3 8.66 -49.48 -17.20
C GLU A 3 7.29 -49.22 -16.54
N THR A 4 6.24 -49.08 -17.23
CA THR A 4 5.31 -50.00 -17.94
C THR A 4 4.80 -51.20 -17.14
N LYS A 5 3.46 -51.40 -17.29
CA LYS A 5 2.67 -52.65 -17.20
C LYS A 5 1.89 -52.87 -15.91
N GLN A 6 0.68 -53.36 -15.87
CA GLN A 6 -0.25 -53.93 -16.88
C GLN A 6 -1.55 -54.23 -16.13
N THR A 7 -2.68 -54.05 -16.77
CA THR A 7 -3.97 -54.68 -16.48
C THR A 7 -3.88 -56.20 -16.63
N PRO A 8 -4.78 -56.99 -16.03
CA PRO A 8 -5.54 -57.92 -16.87
C PRO A 8 -7.06 -57.93 -16.63
N GLU A 9 -7.75 -58.00 -17.78
CA GLU A 9 -9.07 -58.58 -17.95
C GLU A 9 -9.02 -60.08 -17.63
N THR A 10 -10.16 -60.62 -17.18
CA THR A 10 -10.63 -61.96 -17.55
C THR A 10 -12.05 -62.19 -17.00
N GLU A 11 -13.04 -62.16 -17.89
CA GLU A 11 -13.93 -63.25 -18.33
C GLU A 11 -15.02 -63.70 -17.36
N ALA A 12 -16.23 -63.58 -17.88
CA ALA A 12 -17.45 -64.27 -17.45
C ALA A 12 -17.40 -65.78 -17.78
N PRO A 13 -18.23 -66.58 -17.16
CA PRO A 13 -19.09 -67.41 -17.97
C PRO A 13 -20.58 -67.37 -17.55
N ASP A 14 -21.41 -67.44 -18.60
CA ASP A 14 -22.81 -67.82 -18.63
C ASP A 14 -23.08 -69.14 -17.87
N THR A 15 -24.22 -69.25 -17.21
CA THR A 15 -25.04 -70.42 -17.22
C THR A 15 -26.52 -70.13 -16.97
N GLU A 16 -27.33 -70.63 -17.88
CA GLU A 16 -28.76 -70.52 -18.01
C GLU A 16 -29.62 -71.14 -16.89
N ALA A 17 -30.77 -70.47 -16.73
CA ALA A 17 -32.11 -71.01 -16.54
C ALA A 17 -32.46 -71.99 -15.40
N LYS A 18 -33.37 -71.50 -14.53
CA LYS A 18 -34.73 -72.12 -14.45
C LYS A 18 -35.69 -71.32 -13.59
N ALA A 19 -36.85 -71.16 -14.10
CA ALA A 19 -38.02 -70.53 -13.52
C ALA A 19 -38.53 -71.24 -12.24
N ALA A 20 -39.03 -70.42 -11.30
CA ALA A 20 -40.25 -70.77 -10.53
C ALA A 20 -40.85 -69.48 -9.95
N GLU A 21 -42.12 -69.31 -10.26
CA GLU A 21 -43.12 -68.43 -9.75
C GLU A 21 -43.20 -68.46 -8.21
N ALA A 22 -43.30 -67.34 -7.56
CA ALA A 22 -44.34 -66.92 -6.62
C ALA A 22 -43.83 -65.86 -5.65
N GLU A 23 -44.73 -64.89 -5.40
CA GLU A 23 -44.80 -63.95 -4.31
C GLU A 23 -44.24 -62.53 -4.56
N ALA A 24 -45.09 -61.68 -5.14
CA ALA A 24 -45.17 -60.27 -4.79
C ALA A 24 -46.16 -60.10 -3.64
N PRO A 25 -45.73 -59.44 -2.52
CA PRO A 25 -45.90 -57.99 -2.36
C PRO A 25 -44.86 -57.29 -1.45
N ASP A 26 -43.61 -57.67 -1.41
CA ASP A 26 -42.63 -57.05 -0.54
C ASP A 26 -41.60 -56.13 -1.27
N THR A 27 -41.60 -56.17 -2.58
CA THR A 27 -40.70 -55.36 -3.40
C THR A 27 -41.09 -53.88 -3.46
N GLU A 28 -42.40 -53.55 -3.47
CA GLU A 28 -42.86 -52.12 -3.49
C GLU A 28 -42.54 -51.36 -2.19
N LYS A 29 -42.49 -52.06 -1.02
CA LYS A 29 -42.14 -51.42 0.23
C LYS A 29 -40.64 -51.16 0.37
N LYS A 30 -39.80 -52.03 -0.21
CA LYS A 30 -38.34 -51.82 -0.28
C LYS A 30 -37.99 -50.70 -1.26
N GLU A 31 -38.52 -50.66 -2.45
CA GLU A 31 -38.29 -49.61 -3.42
C GLU A 31 -38.73 -48.20 -2.94
N LYS A 32 -39.84 -48.13 -2.20
CA LYS A 32 -40.28 -46.85 -1.58
C LYS A 32 -39.39 -46.41 -0.42
N LYS A 33 -38.76 -47.34 0.33
CA LYS A 33 -37.79 -47.02 1.38
C LYS A 33 -36.45 -46.58 0.76
N ASP A 34 -35.98 -47.26 -0.27
CA ASP A 34 -34.73 -46.93 -0.95
C ASP A 34 -34.83 -45.59 -1.69
N LYS A 35 -35.93 -45.32 -2.36
CA LYS A 35 -36.19 -43.98 -2.98
C LYS A 35 -36.26 -42.84 -1.94
N LYS A 36 -36.79 -43.13 -0.76
CA LYS A 36 -36.86 -42.15 0.33
C LYS A 36 -35.50 -41.90 0.99
N PHE A 37 -34.65 -42.93 1.05
CA PHE A 37 -33.29 -42.83 1.53
C PHE A 37 -32.41 -42.07 0.53
N PHE A 38 -32.48 -42.38 -0.75
CA PHE A 38 -31.78 -41.64 -1.80
C PHE A 38 -32.17 -40.19 -1.90
N HIS A 39 -33.44 -39.85 -1.72
CA HIS A 39 -33.92 -38.48 -1.71
C HIS A 39 -33.42 -37.69 -0.48
N ARG A 40 -33.23 -38.36 0.65
CA ARG A 40 -32.71 -37.71 1.87
C ARG A 40 -31.21 -37.44 1.72
N ASP A 41 -30.45 -38.41 1.22
CA ASP A 41 -29.02 -38.27 0.99
C ASP A 41 -28.70 -37.20 -0.06
N GLN A 42 -29.51 -37.12 -1.15
CA GLN A 42 -29.40 -36.04 -2.13
C GLN A 42 -29.64 -34.68 -1.52
N LYS A 43 -30.66 -34.54 -0.67
CA LYS A 43 -30.97 -33.27 0.01
C LYS A 43 -29.90 -32.85 1.01
N GLU A 44 -29.33 -33.82 1.73
CA GLU A 44 -28.19 -33.55 2.64
C GLU A 44 -26.94 -33.17 1.85
N LEU A 45 -26.70 -33.78 0.71
CA LEU A 45 -25.57 -33.49 -0.16
C LEU A 45 -25.71 -32.09 -0.82
N GLU A 46 -26.92 -31.71 -1.24
CA GLU A 46 -27.18 -30.35 -1.75
C GLU A 46 -27.02 -29.30 -0.65
N ALA A 47 -27.52 -29.58 0.56
CA ALA A 47 -27.35 -28.69 1.70
C ALA A 47 -25.87 -28.51 2.07
N ALA A 48 -25.11 -29.62 2.06
CA ALA A 48 -23.66 -29.58 2.32
C ALA A 48 -22.91 -28.79 1.24
N LYS A 49 -23.27 -28.96 -0.04
CA LYS A 49 -22.69 -28.19 -1.14
C LYS A 49 -23.01 -26.70 -1.02
N ALA A 50 -24.25 -26.36 -0.64
CA ALA A 50 -24.64 -24.98 -0.45
C ALA A 50 -23.85 -24.33 0.71
N GLN A 51 -23.70 -25.06 1.82
CA GLN A 51 -22.88 -24.60 2.95
C GLN A 51 -21.39 -24.44 2.57
N LEU A 52 -20.87 -25.37 1.77
CA LEU A 52 -19.49 -25.28 1.29
C LEU A 52 -19.30 -24.04 0.41
N ALA A 53 -20.18 -23.83 -0.56
CA ALA A 53 -20.14 -22.65 -1.41
C ALA A 53 -20.27 -21.32 -0.63
N GLU A 54 -21.12 -21.30 0.40
CA GLU A 54 -21.23 -20.15 1.30
C GLU A 54 -19.93 -19.91 2.07
N LYS A 55 -19.31 -20.97 2.60
CA LYS A 55 -18.02 -20.89 3.29
C LYS A 55 -16.88 -20.46 2.38
N GLU A 56 -16.86 -20.96 1.15
CA GLU A 56 -15.90 -20.54 0.13
C GLU A 56 -16.04 -19.05 -0.19
N ASN A 57 -17.27 -18.55 -0.36
CA ASN A 57 -17.53 -17.13 -0.58
C ASN A 57 -17.10 -16.28 0.63
N GLN A 58 -17.40 -16.73 1.85
CA GLN A 58 -16.97 -16.05 3.08
C GLN A 58 -15.43 -16.02 3.17
N TYR A 59 -14.77 -17.13 2.83
CA TYR A 59 -13.31 -17.22 2.84
C TYR A 59 -12.69 -16.28 1.79
N LEU A 60 -13.19 -16.28 0.55
CA LEU A 60 -12.69 -15.40 -0.49
C LEU A 60 -12.84 -13.93 -0.12
N ARG A 61 -13.98 -13.57 0.47
CA ARG A 61 -14.21 -12.21 0.96
C ARG A 61 -13.23 -11.84 2.08
N LEU A 62 -13.08 -12.72 3.08
CA LEU A 62 -12.15 -12.50 4.19
C LEU A 62 -10.69 -12.41 3.69
N TYR A 63 -10.33 -13.23 2.72
CA TYR A 63 -9.02 -13.20 2.11
C TYR A 63 -8.75 -11.86 1.40
N ALA A 64 -9.73 -11.36 0.64
CA ALA A 64 -9.62 -10.06 0.00
C ALA A 64 -9.53 -8.91 1.02
N GLU A 65 -10.31 -8.95 2.10
CA GLU A 65 -10.25 -7.97 3.19
C GLU A 65 -8.88 -8.01 3.90
N TYR A 66 -8.34 -9.21 4.13
CA TYR A 66 -7.01 -9.38 4.73
C TYR A 66 -5.89 -8.85 3.84
N GLU A 67 -5.92 -9.13 2.53
CA GLU A 67 -4.93 -8.59 1.58
C GLU A 67 -4.97 -7.05 1.54
N ASN A 68 -6.17 -6.47 1.53
CA ASN A 68 -6.34 -5.02 1.59
C ASN A 68 -5.81 -4.44 2.92
N PHE A 69 -6.12 -5.09 4.03
CA PHE A 69 -5.62 -4.70 5.35
C PHE A 69 -4.09 -4.76 5.40
N ARG A 70 -3.49 -5.85 4.90
CA ARG A 70 -2.02 -6.01 4.87
C ARG A 70 -1.35 -4.90 4.09
N LYS A 71 -1.81 -4.62 2.86
CA LYS A 71 -1.28 -3.55 2.02
C LYS A 71 -1.41 -2.18 2.69
N ARG A 72 -2.57 -1.91 3.30
CA ARG A 72 -2.79 -0.67 4.03
C ARG A 72 -1.87 -0.55 5.24
N SER A 73 -1.73 -1.61 6.04
CA SER A 73 -0.88 -1.62 7.23
C SER A 73 0.61 -1.43 6.89
N GLU A 74 1.09 -2.04 5.79
CA GLU A 74 2.46 -1.84 5.32
C GLU A 74 2.69 -0.38 4.89
N LYS A 75 1.73 0.21 4.18
CA LYS A 75 1.77 1.62 3.80
C LYS A 75 1.75 2.53 5.03
N GLU A 76 0.82 2.32 5.96
CA GLU A 76 0.71 3.11 7.18
C GLU A 76 2.00 3.06 8.03
N LYS A 77 2.66 1.89 8.13
CA LYS A 77 3.96 1.77 8.80
C LYS A 77 5.04 2.63 8.14
N THR A 78 5.11 2.57 6.81
CA THR A 78 6.09 3.35 6.04
C THR A 78 5.81 4.85 6.18
N ASP A 79 4.54 5.25 6.10
CA ASP A 79 4.13 6.65 6.24
C ASP A 79 4.38 7.17 7.66
N CYS A 80 4.10 6.37 8.68
CA CYS A 80 4.39 6.70 10.07
C CYS A 80 5.90 6.89 10.31
N TYR A 81 6.73 5.96 9.80
CA TYR A 81 8.17 6.07 9.90
C TYR A 81 8.71 7.32 9.19
N ASN A 82 8.25 7.58 7.96
CA ASN A 82 8.65 8.76 7.21
C ASN A 82 8.16 10.06 7.85
N SER A 83 7.01 10.04 8.53
CA SER A 83 6.52 11.21 9.26
C SER A 83 7.37 11.49 10.48
N ALA A 84 7.59 10.49 11.33
CA ALA A 84 8.42 10.63 12.53
C ALA A 84 9.84 11.09 12.19
N TYR A 85 10.41 10.56 11.11
CA TYR A 85 11.72 10.98 10.62
C TYR A 85 11.70 12.42 10.11
N GLY A 86 10.64 12.82 9.40
CA GLY A 86 10.43 14.20 8.95
C GLY A 86 10.32 15.19 10.11
N ASP A 87 9.57 14.83 11.15
CA ASP A 87 9.40 15.66 12.35
C ASP A 87 10.73 15.86 13.09
N ALA A 88 11.53 14.80 13.21
CA ALA A 88 12.87 14.88 13.79
C ALA A 88 13.78 15.81 12.98
N LEU A 89 13.77 15.69 11.64
CA LEU A 89 14.55 16.58 10.77
C LEU A 89 14.09 18.02 10.88
N THR A 90 12.79 18.25 10.95
CA THR A 90 12.23 19.61 11.09
C THR A 90 12.71 20.28 12.38
N ALA A 91 12.88 19.52 13.46
CA ALA A 91 13.44 20.03 14.71
C ALA A 91 14.91 20.50 14.60
N PHE A 92 15.66 20.03 13.59
CA PHE A 92 17.02 20.46 13.30
C PHE A 92 17.12 21.69 12.38
N LEU A 93 16.05 22.05 11.68
CA LEU A 93 16.06 23.18 10.72
C LEU A 93 16.48 24.52 11.34
N PRO A 94 16.11 24.87 12.59
CA PRO A 94 16.58 26.11 13.22
C PRO A 94 18.12 26.18 13.37
N LEU A 95 18.80 25.03 13.53
CA LEU A 95 20.26 24.98 13.57
C LEU A 95 20.85 25.34 12.19
N ILE A 96 20.21 24.88 11.11
CA ILE A 96 20.60 25.18 9.73
C ILE A 96 20.42 26.69 9.46
N ASP A 97 19.30 27.26 9.94
CA ASP A 97 19.04 28.69 9.81
C ASP A 97 20.11 29.51 10.55
N SER A 98 20.48 29.10 11.78
CA SER A 98 21.53 29.76 12.57
C SER A 98 22.89 29.70 11.87
N MET A 99 23.23 28.56 11.24
CA MET A 99 24.47 28.43 10.45
C MET A 99 24.45 29.33 9.22
N THR A 100 23.31 29.39 8.51
CA THR A 100 23.16 30.29 7.35
C THR A 100 23.34 31.75 7.77
N GLN A 101 22.77 32.12 8.92
CA GLN A 101 22.91 33.45 9.47
C GLN A 101 24.35 33.75 9.90
N ALA A 102 25.04 32.79 10.53
CA ALA A 102 26.45 32.93 10.89
C ALA A 102 27.34 33.18 9.67
N MET A 103 27.09 32.51 8.55
CA MET A 103 27.80 32.73 7.29
C MET A 103 27.57 34.15 6.72
N GLN A 104 26.37 34.72 6.92
CA GLN A 104 26.10 36.10 6.49
C GLN A 104 26.87 37.13 7.35
N PHE A 105 27.01 36.89 8.65
CA PHE A 105 27.72 37.79 9.56
C PHE A 105 29.24 37.68 9.43
N SER A 106 29.80 36.55 9.14
CA SER A 106 31.23 36.32 9.07
C SER A 106 31.59 35.49 7.84
N PRO A 107 31.47 36.03 6.63
CA PRO A 107 31.67 35.29 5.39
C PRO A 107 33.14 34.89 5.17
N GLU A 108 34.09 35.49 5.84
CA GLU A 108 35.51 35.20 5.68
C GLU A 108 36.07 34.15 6.67
N ASP A 109 35.28 33.73 7.64
CA ASP A 109 35.69 32.72 8.64
C ASP A 109 35.76 31.33 8.02
N GLU A 110 36.98 30.77 7.92
CA GLU A 110 37.23 29.46 7.36
C GLU A 110 36.55 28.33 8.17
N GLY A 111 36.43 28.51 9.49
CA GLY A 111 35.75 27.57 10.37
C GLY A 111 34.27 27.47 10.05
N ILE A 112 33.61 28.62 9.87
CA ILE A 112 32.18 28.67 9.47
C ILE A 112 32.00 28.10 8.09
N LYS A 113 32.87 28.40 7.13
CA LYS A 113 32.83 27.81 5.77
C LYS A 113 32.96 26.29 5.81
N ALA A 114 33.88 25.76 6.62
CA ALA A 114 34.08 24.32 6.76
C ALA A 114 32.83 23.63 7.35
N LEU A 115 32.22 24.23 8.40
CA LEU A 115 31.00 23.72 9.02
C LEU A 115 29.82 23.75 8.06
N ALA A 116 29.66 24.81 7.28
CA ALA A 116 28.60 24.95 6.30
C ALA A 116 28.73 23.88 5.17
N LYS A 117 29.96 23.63 4.72
CA LYS A 117 30.21 22.54 3.76
C LYS A 117 29.85 21.19 4.32
N GLN A 118 30.27 20.90 5.56
CA GLN A 118 29.93 19.65 6.24
C GLN A 118 28.42 19.50 6.42
N LEU A 119 27.72 20.57 6.75
CA LEU A 119 26.27 20.58 6.86
C LEU A 119 25.60 20.28 5.51
N SER A 120 26.06 20.92 4.44
CA SER A 120 25.57 20.67 3.07
C SER A 120 25.77 19.20 2.66
N ASP A 121 26.93 18.63 2.96
CA ASP A 121 27.22 17.21 2.70
C ASP A 121 26.27 16.28 3.48
N ILE A 122 25.93 16.63 4.72
CA ILE A 122 24.97 15.88 5.54
C ILE A 122 23.56 15.98 4.95
N LEU A 123 23.11 17.18 4.58
CA LEU A 123 21.79 17.38 3.97
C LEU A 123 21.65 16.57 2.69
N THR A 124 22.69 16.57 1.85
CA THR A 124 22.71 15.78 0.61
C THR A 124 22.60 14.27 0.90
N LYS A 125 23.32 13.76 1.90
CA LYS A 125 23.23 12.34 2.32
C LYS A 125 21.85 11.97 2.84
N LEU A 126 21.13 12.91 3.45
CA LEU A 126 19.77 12.71 3.97
C LEU A 126 18.69 12.94 2.91
N ASN A 127 19.07 13.23 1.66
CA ASN A 127 18.17 13.63 0.57
C ASN A 127 17.32 14.86 0.92
N ILE A 128 17.89 15.80 1.67
CA ILE A 128 17.25 17.07 1.98
C ILE A 128 17.78 18.10 0.98
N THR A 129 16.86 18.74 0.28
CA THR A 129 17.17 19.81 -0.68
C THR A 129 16.51 21.11 -0.25
N GLU A 130 17.23 22.21 -0.43
CA GLU A 130 16.69 23.55 -0.25
C GLU A 130 15.67 23.84 -1.37
N ILE A 131 14.60 24.55 -1.04
CA ILE A 131 13.62 25.03 -2.00
C ILE A 131 14.12 26.37 -2.52
N GLU A 132 14.52 26.41 -3.79
CA GLU A 132 14.92 27.65 -4.45
C GLU A 132 13.69 28.56 -4.58
N SER A 133 13.73 29.67 -3.87
CA SER A 133 12.58 30.57 -3.76
C SER A 133 12.85 31.95 -4.37
N ASP A 134 14.05 32.50 -4.24
CA ASP A 134 14.36 33.85 -4.72
C ASP A 134 14.25 33.95 -6.24
N GLY A 135 13.41 34.88 -6.72
CA GLY A 135 13.13 35.07 -8.14
C GLY A 135 12.25 33.99 -8.79
N ALA A 136 11.82 32.98 -8.03
CA ALA A 136 10.90 31.95 -8.51
C ALA A 136 9.45 32.43 -8.46
N GLN A 137 8.59 31.71 -9.21
CA GLN A 137 7.15 31.90 -9.10
C GLN A 137 6.61 31.31 -7.80
N PHE A 138 5.70 32.00 -7.15
CA PHE A 138 5.09 31.54 -5.91
C PHE A 138 4.27 30.26 -6.13
N ASP A 139 4.57 29.23 -5.35
CA ASP A 139 3.81 27.98 -5.30
C ASP A 139 3.31 27.76 -3.86
N PRO A 140 1.98 27.75 -3.62
CA PRO A 140 1.41 27.53 -2.28
C PRO A 140 1.79 26.21 -1.62
N ASN A 141 2.23 25.20 -2.39
CA ASN A 141 2.61 23.90 -1.84
C ASN A 141 3.97 23.92 -1.14
N VAL A 142 4.86 24.83 -1.53
CA VAL A 142 6.24 24.88 -1.05
C VAL A 142 6.63 26.23 -0.45
N HIS A 143 5.84 27.29 -0.72
CA HIS A 143 6.09 28.64 -0.24
C HIS A 143 4.96 29.13 0.66
N ASN A 144 5.31 29.94 1.66
CA ASN A 144 4.37 30.63 2.53
C ASN A 144 4.62 32.16 2.40
N ALA A 145 3.74 32.84 1.72
CA ALA A 145 3.82 34.31 1.57
C ALA A 145 3.41 35.01 2.87
N ILE A 146 4.34 35.68 3.52
CA ILE A 146 4.11 36.45 4.76
C ILE A 146 3.99 37.93 4.52
N MET A 147 4.53 38.41 3.39
CA MET A 147 4.45 39.81 2.99
C MET A 147 4.22 39.94 1.49
N HIS A 148 3.52 41.01 1.10
CA HIS A 148 3.33 41.43 -0.27
C HIS A 148 3.94 42.78 -0.46
N GLU A 149 4.50 43.05 -1.63
CA GLU A 149 5.05 44.35 -2.02
C GLU A 149 4.67 44.64 -3.46
N GLU A 150 4.14 45.85 -3.70
CA GLU A 150 3.90 46.33 -5.06
C GLU A 150 5.23 46.67 -5.71
N ASN A 151 5.67 45.87 -6.67
CA ASN A 151 6.87 46.13 -7.42
C ASN A 151 6.60 46.01 -8.92
N PRO A 152 6.53 47.13 -9.63
CA PRO A 152 6.21 47.16 -11.06
C PRO A 152 7.32 46.59 -11.96
N GLU A 153 8.53 46.38 -11.43
CA GLU A 153 9.67 45.82 -12.18
C GLU A 153 9.67 44.31 -12.22
N VAL A 154 8.89 43.66 -11.34
CA VAL A 154 8.84 42.20 -11.20
C VAL A 154 7.43 41.73 -11.55
N GLY A 155 7.31 40.60 -12.22
CA GLY A 155 6.01 40.03 -12.61
C GLY A 155 5.14 39.67 -11.40
N GLU A 156 3.83 39.57 -11.63
CA GLU A 156 2.87 39.15 -10.61
C GLU A 156 3.23 37.78 -10.03
N ASN A 157 3.07 37.62 -8.70
CA ASN A 157 3.34 36.38 -7.97
C ASN A 157 4.80 35.90 -8.03
N VAL A 158 5.77 36.77 -8.25
CA VAL A 158 7.19 36.46 -8.19
C VAL A 158 7.72 36.68 -6.77
N ILE A 159 8.55 35.81 -6.28
CA ILE A 159 9.18 35.91 -4.97
C ILE A 159 10.32 36.92 -5.03
N ILE A 160 10.20 38.00 -4.27
CA ILE A 160 11.19 39.08 -4.21
C ILE A 160 12.30 38.72 -3.22
N GLN A 161 11.94 38.12 -2.09
CA GLN A 161 12.88 37.85 -1.00
C GLN A 161 12.43 36.70 -0.17
N THR A 162 13.40 35.86 0.22
CA THR A 162 13.20 34.74 1.15
C THR A 162 13.66 35.15 2.54
N PHE A 163 12.75 35.18 3.52
CA PHE A 163 13.07 35.42 4.93
C PHE A 163 13.56 34.19 5.65
N GLN A 164 12.99 33.01 5.28
CA GLN A 164 13.38 31.74 5.85
C GLN A 164 13.37 30.68 4.77
N LYS A 165 14.47 29.97 4.64
CA LYS A 165 14.64 28.93 3.62
C LYS A 165 13.72 27.74 3.85
N GLY A 166 13.11 27.27 2.78
CA GLY A 166 12.33 26.04 2.75
C GLY A 166 13.20 24.81 2.50
N TYR A 167 12.77 23.65 3.01
CA TYR A 167 13.46 22.40 2.81
C TYR A 167 12.47 21.29 2.47
N LYS A 168 12.87 20.43 1.54
CA LYS A 168 12.12 19.22 1.17
C LYS A 168 13.01 18.00 1.19
N ARG A 169 12.42 16.82 1.45
CA ARG A 169 13.08 15.53 1.38
C ARG A 169 12.39 14.68 0.30
N GLY A 170 13.04 14.53 -0.85
CA GLY A 170 12.36 14.00 -2.03
C GLY A 170 11.11 14.82 -2.37
N ASP A 171 9.94 14.19 -2.38
CA ASP A 171 8.66 14.86 -2.67
C ASP A 171 7.98 15.45 -1.43
N LYS A 172 8.45 15.11 -0.20
CA LYS A 172 7.84 15.58 1.04
C LYS A 172 8.46 16.90 1.48
N VAL A 173 7.63 17.96 1.58
CA VAL A 173 8.04 19.23 2.15
C VAL A 173 8.19 19.08 3.67
N LEU A 174 9.37 19.41 4.20
CA LEU A 174 9.67 19.47 5.64
C LEU A 174 9.25 20.80 6.24
N ARG A 175 9.53 21.90 5.51
CA ARG A 175 9.16 23.25 5.88
C ARG A 175 9.05 24.10 4.62
N CYS A 176 7.94 24.83 4.49
CA CYS A 176 7.76 25.82 3.42
C CYS A 176 8.73 26.97 3.61
N ALA A 177 9.19 27.56 2.50
CA ALA A 177 9.97 28.79 2.56
C ALA A 177 9.05 29.97 2.92
N MET A 178 9.49 30.83 3.83
CA MET A 178 8.79 32.09 4.15
C MET A 178 9.28 33.18 3.22
N VAL A 179 8.37 33.69 2.41
CA VAL A 179 8.72 34.54 1.29
C VAL A 179 7.92 35.86 1.27
N LYS A 180 8.49 36.86 0.59
CA LYS A 180 7.85 38.11 0.19
C LYS A 180 7.55 38.01 -1.31
N VAL A 181 6.33 38.31 -1.70
CA VAL A 181 5.84 38.16 -3.06
C VAL A 181 5.49 39.49 -3.67
N ALA A 182 5.80 39.66 -4.94
CA ALA A 182 5.31 40.79 -5.74
C ALA A 182 3.84 40.61 -6.09
N ASN A 183 3.06 41.67 -6.05
CA ASN A 183 1.68 41.70 -6.53
C ASN A 183 1.64 42.09 -7.99
#